data_6dbf744ca76cdb368ae6cb1c3a0fb8eb
#
_entry.id   6dbf744ca76cdb368ae6cb1c3a0fb8eb
#
_cell.length_a   1.000
_cell.length_b   1.000
_cell.length_c   1.000
_cell.angle_alpha   90.00
_cell.angle_beta   90.00
_cell.angle_gamma   90.00
#
_symmetry.space_group_name_H-M   'P 1'
#
loop_
_entity.id
_entity.type
_entity.pdbx_description
1 polymer ?
#
loop_
_entity_poly.entity_id
_entity_poly.type
_entity_poly.pdbx_seq_one_letter_code
_entity_poly.pdbx_strand_id
1 'polypeptide(L)'
;MRLLSTKIISHSFKERLVLHQFSVVEKAFIEVRPTSDVAVGQVAKNVVFTSQNAVNIAFKNKKIRTILEDKVFFCVGKKTKALLAKNGKKVIKIAYKSSELADFISKNNKNDQFSFFCAGGRLPDLEHILSTNDIKITPIILYNTLPQPHVIKSHFDGVLFFSPSAVRSYAMKNTFKNTHSFCLGPSTAKEV
;
A
#
# COMPACT_ATOMS: atom_id res chain seq x y z
N MET A 1 -1.60 -28.15 5.17
CA MET A 1 -2.37 -27.07 5.81
C MET A 1 -3.20 -26.34 4.76
N ARG A 2 -4.44 -25.97 5.10
CA ARG A 2 -5.36 -25.22 4.24
C ARG A 2 -5.37 -23.74 4.63
N LEU A 3 -5.00 -22.86 3.71
CA LEU A 3 -4.87 -21.44 3.96
C LEU A 3 -5.95 -20.62 3.23
N LEU A 4 -6.44 -19.57 3.88
CA LEU A 4 -7.25 -18.54 3.26
C LEU A 4 -6.35 -17.32 2.98
N SER A 5 -6.27 -16.90 1.73
CA SER A 5 -5.63 -15.63 1.37
C SER A 5 -6.68 -14.51 1.31
N THR A 6 -6.47 -13.42 2.06
CA THR A 6 -7.38 -12.27 2.07
C THR A 6 -7.24 -11.35 0.84
N LYS A 7 -6.46 -11.78 -0.15
CA LYS A 7 -6.39 -11.17 -1.49
C LYS A 7 -6.02 -12.20 -2.53
N ILE A 8 -6.21 -11.84 -3.81
CA ILE A 8 -5.65 -12.62 -4.92
C ILE A 8 -4.13 -12.47 -4.90
N ILE A 9 -3.40 -13.57 -4.85
CA ILE A 9 -1.94 -13.62 -4.82
C ILE A 9 -1.36 -13.92 -6.21
N SER A 10 -0.08 -13.61 -6.41
CA SER A 10 0.59 -13.93 -7.68
C SER A 10 0.70 -15.43 -7.89
N HIS A 11 0.66 -15.87 -9.16
CA HIS A 11 0.82 -17.28 -9.53
C HIS A 11 2.08 -17.88 -8.91
N SER A 12 3.23 -17.20 -9.03
CA SER A 12 4.49 -17.67 -8.45
C SER A 12 4.47 -17.81 -6.93
N PHE A 13 3.72 -16.97 -6.21
CA PHE A 13 3.56 -17.15 -4.76
C PHE A 13 2.65 -18.32 -4.43
N LYS A 14 1.58 -18.50 -5.21
CA LYS A 14 0.67 -19.64 -5.06
C LYS A 14 1.38 -20.97 -5.34
N GLU A 15 2.17 -21.06 -6.41
CA GLU A 15 2.99 -22.24 -6.73
C GLU A 15 3.94 -22.60 -5.59
N ARG A 16 4.64 -21.60 -5.02
CA ARG A 16 5.53 -21.83 -3.88
C ARG A 16 4.80 -22.41 -2.68
N LEU A 17 3.59 -21.93 -2.38
CA LEU A 17 2.78 -22.48 -1.29
C LEU A 17 2.38 -23.93 -1.58
N VAL A 18 1.98 -24.23 -2.82
CA VAL A 18 1.60 -25.60 -3.24
C VAL A 18 2.81 -26.55 -3.16
N LEU A 19 4.00 -26.13 -3.60
CA LEU A 19 5.23 -26.92 -3.48
C LEU A 19 5.59 -27.24 -2.02
N HIS A 20 5.19 -26.38 -1.08
CA HIS A 20 5.32 -26.63 0.37
C HIS A 20 4.08 -27.30 1.00
N GLN A 21 3.25 -27.97 0.18
CA GLN A 21 2.06 -28.73 0.61
C GLN A 21 0.97 -27.88 1.30
N PHE A 22 0.91 -26.57 0.98
CA PHE A 22 -0.21 -25.73 1.38
C PHE A 22 -1.27 -25.69 0.28
N SER A 23 -2.54 -25.94 0.63
CA SER A 23 -3.65 -25.57 -0.25
C SER A 23 -4.13 -24.15 0.07
N VAL A 24 -4.41 -23.35 -0.95
CA VAL A 24 -4.75 -21.93 -0.79
C VAL A 24 -6.06 -21.61 -1.48
N VAL A 25 -7.01 -21.07 -0.71
CA VAL A 25 -8.23 -20.44 -1.22
C VAL A 25 -8.05 -18.94 -1.16
N GLU A 26 -8.39 -18.25 -2.24
CA GLU A 26 -8.21 -16.80 -2.36
C GLU A 26 -9.58 -16.12 -2.34
N LYS A 27 -9.72 -15.11 -1.48
CA LYS A 27 -10.91 -14.27 -1.42
C LYS A 27 -10.52 -12.83 -1.04
N ALA A 28 -10.85 -11.87 -1.90
CA ALA A 28 -10.54 -10.48 -1.61
C ALA A 28 -11.43 -9.96 -0.49
N PHE A 29 -10.83 -9.44 0.58
CA PHE A 29 -11.52 -8.82 1.72
C PHE A 29 -11.53 -7.29 1.66
N ILE A 30 -10.88 -6.73 0.65
CA ILE A 30 -10.88 -5.30 0.38
C ILE A 30 -11.03 -5.06 -1.12
N GLU A 31 -11.67 -3.95 -1.45
CA GLU A 31 -11.72 -3.39 -2.79
C GLU A 31 -10.89 -2.10 -2.83
N VAL A 32 -10.04 -1.97 -3.84
CA VAL A 32 -9.33 -0.73 -4.14
C VAL A 32 -10.14 0.03 -5.18
N ARG A 33 -10.82 1.10 -4.77
CA ARG A 33 -11.65 1.90 -5.65
C ARG A 33 -10.95 3.21 -5.99
N PRO A 34 -10.54 3.41 -7.25
CA PRO A 34 -10.00 4.69 -7.71
C PRO A 34 -10.98 5.83 -7.45
N THR A 35 -10.46 7.02 -7.13
CA THR A 35 -11.24 8.24 -7.06
C THR A 35 -11.60 8.69 -8.48
N SER A 36 -12.87 8.96 -8.76
CA SER A 36 -13.36 9.35 -10.10
C SER A 36 -12.73 10.64 -10.58
N ASP A 37 -12.72 11.66 -9.73
CA ASP A 37 -12.17 12.98 -10.03
C ASP A 37 -11.03 13.29 -9.07
N VAL A 38 -9.81 12.91 -9.49
CA VAL A 38 -8.62 13.28 -8.73
C VAL A 38 -8.36 14.78 -8.96
N ALA A 39 -8.64 15.59 -7.94
CA ALA A 39 -8.26 16.99 -7.94
C ALA A 39 -6.73 17.09 -7.89
N VAL A 40 -6.11 17.10 -9.07
CA VAL A 40 -4.67 17.31 -9.21
C VAL A 40 -4.45 18.80 -9.40
N GLY A 41 -4.22 19.49 -8.28
CA GLY A 41 -3.77 20.87 -8.29
C GLY A 41 -2.29 20.97 -8.68
N GLN A 42 -1.60 21.95 -8.15
CA GLN A 42 -0.16 22.07 -8.37
C GLN A 42 0.60 20.91 -7.71
N VAL A 43 1.30 20.11 -8.50
CA VAL A 43 2.13 19.00 -8.03
C VAL A 43 3.56 19.47 -7.84
N ALA A 44 4.10 19.30 -6.64
CA ALA A 44 5.47 19.63 -6.30
C ALA A 44 6.48 18.89 -7.20
N LYS A 45 7.72 19.38 -7.25
CA LYS A 45 8.81 18.71 -7.97
C LYS A 45 9.09 17.31 -7.42
N ASN A 46 9.07 17.17 -6.09
CA ASN A 46 9.31 15.92 -5.39
C ASN A 46 7.97 15.19 -5.13
N VAL A 47 7.90 13.92 -5.52
CA VAL A 47 6.70 13.10 -5.36
C VAL A 47 6.99 11.84 -4.56
N VAL A 48 6.04 11.49 -3.68
CA VAL A 48 6.16 10.32 -2.79
C VAL A 48 5.11 9.27 -3.15
N PHE A 49 5.53 8.01 -3.19
CA PHE A 49 4.66 6.84 -3.34
C PHE A 49 4.99 5.80 -2.26
N THR A 50 4.00 5.40 -1.48
CA THR A 50 4.14 4.34 -0.45
C THR A 50 3.36 3.07 -0.81
N SER A 51 2.66 3.04 -1.96
CA SER A 51 1.78 1.95 -2.37
C SER A 51 1.90 1.64 -3.84
N GLN A 52 1.93 0.34 -4.18
CA GLN A 52 1.85 -0.14 -5.56
C GLN A 52 0.51 0.25 -6.23
N ASN A 53 -0.59 0.28 -5.46
CA ASN A 53 -1.89 0.70 -5.97
C ASN A 53 -1.85 2.16 -6.44
N ALA A 54 -1.22 3.04 -5.64
CA ALA A 54 -1.05 4.45 -6.04
C ALA A 54 -0.26 4.59 -7.33
N VAL A 55 0.84 3.85 -7.49
CA VAL A 55 1.64 3.84 -8.74
C VAL A 55 0.79 3.36 -9.91
N ASN A 56 0.12 2.22 -9.78
CA ASN A 56 -0.71 1.66 -10.86
C ASN A 56 -1.81 2.62 -11.30
N ILE A 57 -2.50 3.27 -10.36
CA ILE A 57 -3.58 4.20 -10.65
C ILE A 57 -3.04 5.48 -11.30
N ALA A 58 -1.96 6.06 -10.74
CA ALA A 58 -1.33 7.25 -11.28
C ALA A 58 -0.87 7.07 -12.74
N PHE A 59 -0.19 5.96 -13.05
CA PHE A 59 0.34 5.72 -14.39
C PHE A 59 -0.67 5.21 -15.41
N LYS A 60 -1.83 4.68 -14.98
CA LYS A 60 -2.97 4.39 -15.85
C LYS A 60 -3.73 5.67 -16.27
N ASN A 61 -3.72 6.69 -15.44
CA ASN A 61 -4.35 7.98 -15.73
C ASN A 61 -3.41 8.84 -16.59
N LYS A 62 -3.81 9.13 -17.84
CA LYS A 62 -2.99 9.89 -18.80
C LYS A 62 -2.58 11.27 -18.25
N LYS A 63 -3.53 12.02 -17.66
CA LYS A 63 -3.29 13.36 -17.10
C LYS A 63 -2.25 13.34 -15.99
N ILE A 64 -2.39 12.40 -15.04
CA ILE A 64 -1.43 12.27 -13.93
C ILE A 64 -0.07 11.81 -14.44
N ARG A 65 -0.04 10.85 -15.37
CA ARG A 65 1.20 10.36 -15.98
C ARG A 65 2.01 11.49 -16.64
N THR A 66 1.38 12.37 -17.40
CA THR A 66 2.04 13.54 -18.00
C THR A 66 2.61 14.47 -16.92
N ILE A 67 1.84 14.76 -15.86
CA ILE A 67 2.33 15.59 -14.74
C ILE A 67 3.56 14.97 -14.07
N LEU A 68 3.65 13.64 -14.06
CA LEU A 68 4.74 12.90 -13.42
C LEU A 68 6.01 12.77 -14.29
N GLU A 69 6.03 13.29 -15.51
CA GLU A 69 7.17 13.10 -16.44
C GLU A 69 8.48 13.63 -15.87
N ASP A 70 8.50 14.85 -15.38
CA ASP A 70 9.70 15.57 -14.89
C ASP A 70 9.84 15.60 -13.35
N LYS A 71 9.19 14.68 -12.64
CA LYS A 71 9.22 14.67 -11.18
C LYS A 71 10.37 13.83 -10.62
N VAL A 72 10.72 14.14 -9.38
CA VAL A 72 11.72 13.41 -8.59
C VAL A 72 11.00 12.46 -7.64
N PHE A 73 11.35 11.17 -7.69
CA PHE A 73 10.57 10.12 -7.03
C PHE A 73 11.23 9.62 -5.74
N PHE A 74 10.42 9.59 -4.68
CA PHE A 74 10.71 8.98 -3.40
C PHE A 74 9.67 7.87 -3.14
N CYS A 75 10.09 6.74 -2.56
CA CYS A 75 9.11 5.69 -2.31
C CYS A 75 9.40 4.84 -1.08
N VAL A 76 8.36 4.15 -0.60
CA VAL A 76 8.45 3.11 0.42
C VAL A 76 8.25 1.74 -0.23
N GLY A 77 9.18 0.81 0.03
CA GLY A 77 9.12 -0.59 -0.34
C GLY A 77 9.69 -0.95 -1.71
N LYS A 78 10.41 -2.09 -1.76
CA LYS A 78 11.08 -2.61 -2.97
C LYS A 78 10.11 -2.80 -4.15
N LYS A 79 8.89 -3.30 -3.89
CA LYS A 79 7.89 -3.54 -4.94
C LYS A 79 7.37 -2.24 -5.56
N THR A 80 7.23 -1.18 -4.75
CA THR A 80 6.84 0.16 -5.23
C THR A 80 7.95 0.74 -6.11
N LYS A 81 9.23 0.63 -5.67
CA LYS A 81 10.39 1.03 -6.49
C LYS A 81 10.43 0.30 -7.82
N ALA A 82 10.30 -1.03 -7.81
CA ALA A 82 10.30 -1.83 -9.04
C ALA A 82 9.19 -1.42 -10.02
N LEU A 83 8.01 -1.10 -9.49
CA LEU A 83 6.88 -0.66 -10.31
C LEU A 83 7.09 0.75 -10.89
N LEU A 84 7.68 1.68 -10.14
CA LEU A 84 8.09 2.99 -10.65
C LEU A 84 9.15 2.84 -11.76
N ALA A 85 10.16 1.99 -11.55
CA ALA A 85 11.19 1.69 -12.56
C ALA A 85 10.59 1.08 -13.85
N LYS A 86 9.59 0.18 -13.72
CA LYS A 86 8.85 -0.37 -14.87
C LYS A 86 8.12 0.72 -15.68
N ASN A 87 7.75 1.83 -15.03
CA ASN A 87 7.18 3.00 -15.69
C ASN A 87 8.22 4.04 -16.11
N GLY A 88 9.50 3.67 -16.20
CA GLY A 88 10.61 4.53 -16.63
C GLY A 88 11.03 5.59 -15.60
N LYS A 89 10.63 5.45 -14.33
CA LYS A 89 10.93 6.48 -13.31
C LYS A 89 12.09 6.05 -12.40
N LYS A 90 13.10 6.92 -12.32
CA LYS A 90 14.23 6.75 -11.39
C LYS A 90 13.83 7.22 -10.00
N VAL A 91 13.96 6.32 -9.01
CA VAL A 91 13.72 6.63 -7.60
C VAL A 91 15.01 7.10 -6.95
N ILE A 92 14.99 8.32 -6.41
CA ILE A 92 16.14 8.92 -5.72
C ILE A 92 16.34 8.28 -4.35
N LYS A 93 15.26 8.08 -3.60
CA LYS A 93 15.31 7.44 -2.28
C LYS A 93 14.23 6.39 -2.12
N ILE A 94 14.65 5.22 -1.68
CA ILE A 94 13.77 4.17 -1.16
C ILE A 94 13.96 4.03 0.35
N ALA A 95 12.87 3.85 1.08
CA ALA A 95 12.86 3.43 2.48
C ALA A 95 12.02 2.16 2.65
N TYR A 96 12.14 1.50 3.79
CA TYR A 96 11.32 0.31 4.10
C TYR A 96 10.06 0.65 4.91
N LYS A 97 10.07 1.81 5.60
CA LYS A 97 8.94 2.36 6.38
C LYS A 97 8.74 3.83 6.05
N SER A 98 7.51 4.31 6.28
CA SER A 98 7.17 5.73 6.08
C SER A 98 7.99 6.65 6.98
N SER A 99 8.22 6.25 8.24
CA SER A 99 9.07 7.00 9.19
C SER A 99 10.50 7.15 8.70
N GLU A 100 11.12 6.07 8.20
CA GLU A 100 12.48 6.14 7.63
C GLU A 100 12.58 7.09 6.43
N LEU A 101 11.51 7.14 5.61
CA LEU A 101 11.47 8.08 4.49
C LEU A 101 11.32 9.51 4.99
N ALA A 102 10.46 9.74 5.98
CA ALA A 102 10.27 11.05 6.60
C ALA A 102 11.57 11.55 7.24
N ASP A 103 12.26 10.72 8.00
CA ASP A 103 13.54 11.06 8.63
C ASP A 103 14.60 11.45 7.58
N PHE A 104 14.67 10.71 6.47
CA PHE A 104 15.58 11.04 5.38
C PHE A 104 15.25 12.40 4.76
N ILE A 105 13.98 12.66 4.45
CA ILE A 105 13.50 13.90 3.87
C ILE A 105 13.80 15.06 4.84
N SER A 106 13.52 14.91 6.12
CA SER A 106 13.77 15.91 7.14
C SER A 106 15.24 16.28 7.30
N LYS A 107 16.15 15.35 7.04
CA LYS A 107 17.60 15.60 7.11
C LYS A 107 18.17 16.22 5.84
N ASN A 108 17.66 15.85 4.66
CA ASN A 108 18.32 16.13 3.39
C ASN A 108 17.54 17.08 2.47
N ASN A 109 16.24 17.32 2.75
CA ASN A 109 15.33 18.03 1.85
C ASN A 109 14.44 19.03 2.61
N LYS A 110 14.98 19.73 3.62
CA LYS A 110 14.22 20.62 4.51
C LYS A 110 13.46 21.73 3.79
N ASN A 111 14.03 22.29 2.72
CA ASN A 111 13.46 23.41 1.98
C ASN A 111 12.57 22.97 0.80
N ASP A 112 12.38 21.67 0.63
CA ASP A 112 11.62 21.13 -0.48
C ASP A 112 10.14 20.99 -0.12
N GLN A 113 9.30 20.97 -1.18
CA GLN A 113 7.88 20.62 -1.08
C GLN A 113 7.64 19.28 -1.73
N PHE A 114 6.67 18.54 -1.19
CA PHE A 114 6.35 17.19 -1.64
C PHE A 114 4.87 17.06 -1.99
N SER A 115 4.57 16.27 -3.02
CA SER A 115 3.21 15.75 -3.28
C SER A 115 3.18 14.25 -3.02
N PHE A 116 2.22 13.81 -2.21
CA PHE A 116 2.10 12.43 -1.76
C PHE A 116 0.90 11.74 -2.43
N PHE A 117 1.16 10.88 -3.40
CA PHE A 117 0.14 10.10 -4.09
C PHE A 117 -0.24 8.87 -3.27
N CYS A 118 -1.46 8.85 -2.74
CA CYS A 118 -1.84 7.95 -1.65
C CYS A 118 -3.31 7.49 -1.68
N ALA A 119 -3.65 6.64 -0.69
CA ALA A 119 -5.04 6.27 -0.37
C ALA A 119 -5.70 7.28 0.56
N GLY A 120 -7.03 7.37 0.54
CA GLY A 120 -7.79 8.22 1.46
C GLY A 120 -7.69 7.79 2.92
N GLY A 121 -7.74 6.50 3.21
CA GLY A 121 -7.68 5.96 4.59
C GLY A 121 -6.28 5.49 5.03
N ARG A 122 -5.23 6.21 4.64
CA ARG A 122 -3.84 5.90 5.02
C ARG A 122 -3.52 6.32 6.45
N LEU A 123 -2.46 5.73 7.01
CA LEU A 123 -1.88 6.21 8.27
C LEU A 123 -1.16 7.55 8.03
N PRO A 124 -1.28 8.52 8.93
CA PRO A 124 -0.74 9.88 8.76
C PRO A 124 0.74 10.01 9.12
N ASP A 125 1.46 8.91 9.43
CA ASP A 125 2.82 8.94 9.97
C ASP A 125 3.79 9.78 9.14
N LEU A 126 3.74 9.66 7.81
CA LEU A 126 4.64 10.40 6.92
C LEU A 126 4.36 11.91 6.98
N GLU A 127 3.09 12.30 6.87
CA GLU A 127 2.67 13.70 6.92
C GLU A 127 2.93 14.30 8.29
N HIS A 128 2.67 13.55 9.35
CA HIS A 128 2.89 14.01 10.72
C HIS A 128 4.37 14.32 10.97
N ILE A 129 5.28 13.39 10.65
CA ILE A 129 6.72 13.60 10.86
C ILE A 129 7.23 14.76 10.00
N LEU A 130 6.79 14.89 8.75
CA LEU A 130 7.24 15.98 7.88
C LEU A 130 6.70 17.34 8.34
N SER A 131 5.44 17.42 8.77
CA SER A 131 4.85 18.65 9.28
C SER A 131 5.50 19.13 10.58
N THR A 132 5.89 18.23 11.48
CA THR A 132 6.64 18.57 12.70
C THR A 132 8.07 19.08 12.41
N ASN A 133 8.57 18.89 11.19
CA ASN A 133 9.85 19.41 10.71
C ASN A 133 9.68 20.57 9.70
N ASP A 134 8.51 21.22 9.68
CA ASP A 134 8.17 22.35 8.79
C ASP A 134 8.28 22.03 7.29
N ILE A 135 8.18 20.76 6.90
CA ILE A 135 8.24 20.33 5.51
C ILE A 135 6.85 20.16 4.94
N LYS A 136 6.53 20.92 3.91
CA LYS A 136 5.23 20.88 3.25
C LYS A 136 5.08 19.62 2.42
N ILE A 137 4.09 18.79 2.79
CA ILE A 137 3.67 17.64 2.02
C ILE A 137 2.16 17.70 1.74
N THR A 138 1.79 17.66 0.46
CA THR A 138 0.38 17.75 0.03
C THR A 138 -0.11 16.38 -0.44
N PRO A 139 -1.09 15.78 0.23
CA PRO A 139 -1.65 14.50 -0.20
C PRO A 139 -2.52 14.66 -1.46
N ILE A 140 -2.36 13.72 -2.39
CA ILE A 140 -3.18 13.56 -3.59
C ILE A 140 -3.83 12.19 -3.50
N ILE A 141 -5.11 12.17 -3.17
CA ILE A 141 -5.86 10.95 -2.93
C ILE A 141 -6.26 10.32 -4.27
N LEU A 142 -5.66 9.17 -4.58
CA LEU A 142 -5.90 8.44 -5.82
C LEU A 142 -6.98 7.36 -5.71
N TYR A 143 -7.21 6.84 -4.50
CA TYR A 143 -8.14 5.74 -4.28
C TYR A 143 -8.55 5.63 -2.81
N ASN A 144 -9.65 4.92 -2.59
CA ASN A 144 -10.07 4.46 -1.28
C ASN A 144 -9.99 2.94 -1.20
N THR A 145 -9.73 2.43 -0.01
CA THR A 145 -9.79 1.00 0.29
C THR A 145 -11.09 0.73 1.04
N LEU A 146 -12.00 0.01 0.40
CA LEU A 146 -13.30 -0.33 0.97
C LEU A 146 -13.29 -1.76 1.51
N PRO A 147 -13.92 -2.02 2.66
CA PRO A 147 -14.07 -3.37 3.16
C PRO A 147 -15.01 -4.19 2.25
N GLN A 148 -14.65 -5.46 2.05
CA GLN A 148 -15.49 -6.48 1.41
C GLN A 148 -15.64 -7.68 2.35
N PRO A 149 -16.44 -7.56 3.41
CA PRO A 149 -16.55 -8.61 4.42
C PRO A 149 -17.31 -9.82 3.88
N HIS A 150 -16.72 -11.00 4.04
CA HIS A 150 -17.31 -12.28 3.68
C HIS A 150 -17.42 -13.18 4.89
N VAL A 151 -18.49 -13.95 5.01
CA VAL A 151 -18.59 -15.05 5.97
C VAL A 151 -17.77 -16.23 5.44
N ILE A 152 -16.89 -16.78 6.24
CA ILE A 152 -16.08 -17.96 5.96
C ILE A 152 -16.71 -19.14 6.68
N LYS A 153 -17.37 -20.01 5.93
CA LYS A 153 -18.06 -21.20 6.47
C LYS A 153 -17.14 -22.42 6.59
N SER A 154 -16.07 -22.46 5.79
CA SER A 154 -15.11 -23.57 5.77
C SER A 154 -14.03 -23.37 6.81
N HIS A 155 -13.51 -24.47 7.36
CA HIS A 155 -12.33 -24.43 8.23
C HIS A 155 -11.06 -24.17 7.42
N PHE A 156 -10.20 -23.31 7.97
CA PHE A 156 -8.85 -23.03 7.49
C PHE A 156 -7.88 -23.13 8.68
N ASP A 157 -6.73 -23.75 8.45
CA ASP A 157 -5.66 -23.82 9.44
C ASP A 157 -4.99 -22.45 9.66
N GLY A 158 -5.03 -21.59 8.62
CA GLY A 158 -4.47 -20.25 8.70
C GLY A 158 -5.06 -19.25 7.72
N VAL A 159 -4.96 -17.97 8.06
CA VAL A 159 -5.36 -16.83 7.21
C VAL A 159 -4.16 -15.94 6.94
N LEU A 160 -3.94 -15.64 5.65
CA LEU A 160 -2.88 -14.74 5.18
C LEU A 160 -3.42 -13.32 5.10
N PHE A 161 -2.95 -12.43 5.96
CA PHE A 161 -3.30 -11.02 5.99
C PHE A 161 -2.18 -10.15 5.40
N PHE A 162 -2.52 -9.33 4.41
CA PHE A 162 -1.57 -8.48 3.68
C PHE A 162 -1.66 -7.00 4.06
N SER A 163 -2.67 -6.61 4.82
CA SER A 163 -2.87 -5.23 5.29
C SER A 163 -3.79 -5.18 6.51
N PRO A 164 -3.69 -4.11 7.33
CA PRO A 164 -4.63 -3.86 8.42
C PRO A 164 -6.09 -3.79 7.95
N SER A 165 -6.35 -3.17 6.80
CA SER A 165 -7.69 -3.07 6.22
C SER A 165 -8.33 -4.44 5.94
N ALA A 166 -7.53 -5.43 5.52
CA ALA A 166 -8.01 -6.79 5.28
C ALA A 166 -8.35 -7.50 6.60
N VAL A 167 -7.59 -7.26 7.67
CA VAL A 167 -7.89 -7.78 9.01
C VAL A 167 -9.22 -7.20 9.50
N ARG A 168 -9.39 -5.87 9.46
CA ARG A 168 -10.65 -5.22 9.86
C ARG A 168 -11.86 -5.75 9.06
N SER A 169 -11.71 -5.88 7.74
CA SER A 169 -12.79 -6.39 6.90
C SER A 169 -13.12 -7.87 7.19
N TYR A 170 -12.12 -8.70 7.49
CA TYR A 170 -12.32 -10.08 7.91
C TYR A 170 -13.07 -10.15 9.25
N ALA A 171 -12.65 -9.37 10.24
CA ALA A 171 -13.23 -9.33 11.58
C ALA A 171 -14.70 -8.87 11.61
N MET A 172 -15.18 -8.17 10.58
CA MET A 172 -16.60 -7.77 10.48
C MET A 172 -17.57 -8.96 10.45
N LYS A 173 -17.13 -10.13 9.97
CA LYS A 173 -18.00 -11.31 9.79
C LYS A 173 -17.39 -12.64 10.24
N ASN A 174 -16.16 -12.61 10.78
CA ASN A 174 -15.43 -13.81 11.19
C ASN A 174 -14.70 -13.57 12.50
N THR A 175 -14.33 -14.65 13.19
CA THR A 175 -13.48 -14.61 14.40
C THR A 175 -12.11 -15.19 14.09
N PHE A 176 -11.12 -14.88 14.93
CA PHE A 176 -9.76 -15.44 14.83
C PHE A 176 -9.55 -16.72 15.63
N LYS A 177 -10.61 -17.26 16.24
CA LYS A 177 -10.53 -18.48 17.07
C LYS A 177 -10.13 -19.69 16.22
N ASN A 178 -9.23 -20.49 16.76
CA ASN A 178 -8.75 -21.75 16.16
C ASN A 178 -8.15 -21.60 14.73
N THR A 179 -7.59 -20.43 14.41
CA THR A 179 -7.01 -20.16 13.09
C THR A 179 -5.72 -19.36 13.27
N HIS A 180 -4.63 -19.81 12.66
CA HIS A 180 -3.37 -19.04 12.69
C HIS A 180 -3.45 -17.82 11.78
N SER A 181 -3.05 -16.65 12.28
CA SER A 181 -2.99 -15.41 11.51
C SER A 181 -1.57 -15.14 11.03
N PHE A 182 -1.34 -15.22 9.73
CA PHE A 182 -0.06 -14.90 9.09
C PHE A 182 -0.09 -13.48 8.52
N CYS A 183 0.65 -12.58 9.13
CA CYS A 183 0.62 -11.15 8.80
C CYS A 183 1.88 -10.72 8.05
N LEU A 184 1.71 -9.95 6.97
CA LEU A 184 2.83 -9.50 6.12
C LEU A 184 3.79 -8.54 6.86
N GLY A 185 3.34 -7.86 7.91
CA GLY A 185 4.18 -6.93 8.65
C GLY A 185 3.58 -6.52 9.99
N PRO A 186 4.37 -5.80 10.83
CA PRO A 186 3.98 -5.47 12.20
C PRO A 186 2.67 -4.68 12.32
N SER A 187 2.41 -3.73 11.42
CA SER A 187 1.16 -2.97 11.40
C SER A 187 -0.07 -3.85 11.15
N THR A 188 0.08 -4.90 10.34
CA THR A 188 -0.99 -5.88 10.09
C THR A 188 -1.18 -6.81 11.29
N ALA A 189 -0.08 -7.20 11.95
CA ALA A 189 -0.13 -8.05 13.13
C ALA A 189 -0.75 -7.37 14.36
N LYS A 190 -0.57 -6.05 14.48
CA LYS A 190 -1.20 -5.27 15.56
C LYS A 190 -2.72 -5.14 15.44
N GLU A 191 -3.26 -5.43 14.27
CA GLU A 191 -4.69 -5.30 13.98
C GLU A 191 -5.46 -6.61 14.26
N VAL A 192 -4.77 -7.76 14.38
CA VAL A 192 -5.33 -9.06 14.76
C VAL A 192 -5.57 -9.11 16.27
#